data_3213e5dae1b849e67a970c1f7230a927
#
_entry.id   3213e5dae1b849e67a970c1f7230a927
#
_cell.length_a   1.000
_cell.length_b   1.000
_cell.length_c   1.000
_cell.angle_alpha   90.00
_cell.angle_beta   90.00
_cell.angle_gamma   90.00
#
_symmetry.space_group_name_H-M   'P 1'
#
loop_
_entity.id
_entity.type
_entity.pdbx_description
1 polymer ?
#
loop_
_entity_poly.entity_id
_entity_poly.type
_entity_poly.pdbx_seq_one_letter_code
_entity_poly.pdbx_strand_id
1 'polypeptide(L)'
;MLYHSTRGSGQPKNFSEVLHSGLAGDGGLFVPDLIPKLNNETLKQWKNLSYEKLAVEIISLFSGDCFTKSELSEIVYESYSGFHHKLKSPLIKLEDNHYFLELFHGPTLAFKDFAMQVIAKMFAKTLRKKNLNINIITATSGDTGSAAVEAFKSVSNVNLYVLYPHKRISQIQRKQMTTSNANNVGVFAVQGTFDDCQAIVKGLFCLLYTSPSPRD
;
A
#
# COMPACT_ATOMS: atom_id res chain seq x y z
N MET A 1 17.39 -9.59 -0.97
CA MET A 1 16.26 -9.60 -1.95
C MET A 1 16.42 -8.39 -2.84
N LEU A 2 16.53 -8.60 -4.14
CA LEU A 2 16.53 -7.55 -5.16
C LEU A 2 15.23 -7.61 -5.97
N TYR A 3 14.90 -6.51 -6.60
CA TYR A 3 13.67 -6.35 -7.37
C TYR A 3 14.00 -5.83 -8.77
N HIS A 4 13.35 -6.38 -9.78
CA HIS A 4 13.52 -6.05 -11.19
C HIS A 4 12.24 -5.49 -11.78
N SER A 5 12.36 -4.65 -12.82
CA SER A 5 11.20 -4.22 -13.58
C SER A 5 10.59 -5.38 -14.37
N THR A 6 9.25 -5.44 -14.40
CA THR A 6 8.51 -6.39 -15.26
C THR A 6 8.74 -6.13 -16.75
N ARG A 7 9.30 -4.99 -17.14
CA ARG A 7 9.67 -4.65 -18.53
C ARG A 7 11.16 -4.89 -18.83
N GLY A 8 11.92 -5.33 -17.82
CA GLY A 8 13.29 -5.79 -17.98
C GLY A 8 14.35 -4.69 -18.08
N SER A 9 13.99 -3.42 -17.98
CA SER A 9 14.95 -2.31 -18.02
C SER A 9 15.34 -1.81 -16.63
N GLY A 10 16.53 -1.22 -16.54
CA GLY A 10 17.05 -0.60 -15.32
C GLY A 10 17.82 -1.56 -14.42
N GLN A 11 18.48 -0.98 -13.41
CA GLN A 11 19.25 -1.74 -12.42
C GLN A 11 18.32 -2.33 -11.37
N PRO A 12 18.64 -3.51 -10.83
CA PRO A 12 17.93 -4.08 -9.71
C PRO A 12 17.93 -3.14 -8.50
N LYS A 13 16.83 -3.10 -7.76
CA LYS A 13 16.67 -2.25 -6.57
C LYS A 13 16.41 -3.08 -5.33
N ASN A 14 16.82 -2.57 -4.18
CA ASN A 14 16.44 -3.15 -2.90
C ASN A 14 15.00 -2.74 -2.50
N PHE A 15 14.43 -3.37 -1.48
CA PHE A 15 13.06 -3.10 -1.04
C PHE A 15 12.83 -1.64 -0.66
N SER A 16 13.79 -1.00 0.04
CA SER A 16 13.66 0.41 0.44
C SER A 16 13.59 1.36 -0.76
N GLU A 17 14.32 1.07 -1.83
CA GLU A 17 14.29 1.86 -3.07
C GLU A 17 12.99 1.64 -3.82
N VAL A 18 12.53 0.39 -3.90
CA VAL A 18 11.25 0.02 -4.54
C VAL A 18 10.06 0.67 -3.82
N LEU A 19 10.05 0.62 -2.48
CA LEU A 19 8.99 1.22 -1.66
C LEU A 19 8.78 2.71 -2.01
N HIS A 20 9.85 3.45 -2.28
CA HIS A 20 9.78 4.89 -2.60
C HIS A 20 9.66 5.18 -4.10
N SER A 21 9.87 4.20 -4.98
CA SER A 21 9.86 4.44 -6.43
C SER A 21 8.46 4.41 -7.06
N GLY A 22 7.52 3.68 -6.48
CA GLY A 22 6.19 3.46 -7.05
C GLY A 22 6.22 2.59 -8.32
N LEU A 23 6.79 3.10 -9.41
CA LEU A 23 6.99 2.41 -10.68
C LEU A 23 8.49 2.35 -11.03
N ALA A 24 8.86 1.39 -11.87
CA ALA A 24 10.18 1.38 -12.49
C ALA A 24 10.31 2.48 -13.54
N GLY A 25 11.55 2.91 -13.83
CA GLY A 25 11.80 4.01 -14.78
C GLY A 25 11.32 3.74 -16.22
N ASP A 26 11.12 2.48 -16.57
CA ASP A 26 10.53 2.03 -17.85
C ASP A 26 8.99 1.90 -17.78
N GLY A 27 8.36 2.30 -16.66
CA GLY A 27 6.93 2.18 -16.42
C GLY A 27 6.46 0.77 -16.07
N GLY A 28 7.39 -0.17 -15.79
CA GLY A 28 7.10 -1.49 -15.28
C GLY A 28 6.80 -1.51 -13.77
N LEU A 29 6.33 -2.65 -13.28
CA LEU A 29 6.22 -2.94 -11.85
C LEU A 29 7.51 -3.60 -11.36
N PHE A 30 7.79 -3.50 -10.07
CA PHE A 30 8.89 -4.23 -9.47
C PHE A 30 8.44 -5.61 -8.99
N VAL A 31 9.19 -6.64 -9.36
CA VAL A 31 9.02 -8.02 -8.90
C VAL A 31 10.30 -8.51 -8.23
N PRO A 32 10.22 -9.32 -7.17
CA PRO A 32 11.41 -9.86 -6.52
C PRO A 32 12.15 -10.83 -7.46
N ASP A 33 13.48 -10.87 -7.35
CA ASP A 33 14.34 -11.81 -8.08
C ASP A 33 14.09 -13.28 -7.73
N LEU A 34 13.57 -13.51 -6.54
CA LEU A 34 13.22 -14.83 -6.04
C LEU A 34 11.92 -14.77 -5.24
N ILE A 35 10.98 -15.66 -5.54
CA ILE A 35 9.82 -15.92 -4.67
C ILE A 35 10.21 -17.02 -3.69
N PRO A 36 10.29 -16.72 -2.37
CA PRO A 36 10.70 -17.70 -1.37
C PRO A 36 9.78 -18.93 -1.35
N LYS A 37 10.37 -20.12 -1.41
CA LYS A 37 9.62 -21.37 -1.27
C LYS A 37 9.53 -21.76 0.20
N LEU A 38 8.31 -22.01 0.66
CA LEU A 38 8.06 -22.49 2.00
C LEU A 38 8.06 -24.02 2.01
N ASN A 39 8.77 -24.62 2.96
CA ASN A 39 8.73 -26.05 3.19
C ASN A 39 7.62 -26.43 4.18
N ASN A 40 7.32 -27.74 4.28
CA ASN A 40 6.27 -28.23 5.15
C ASN A 40 6.55 -27.99 6.65
N GLU A 41 7.80 -27.91 7.07
CA GLU A 41 8.17 -27.63 8.46
C GLU A 41 7.84 -26.19 8.82
N THR A 42 8.21 -25.24 7.96
CA THR A 42 7.84 -23.82 8.12
C THR A 42 6.32 -23.64 8.19
N LEU A 43 5.57 -24.29 7.30
CA LEU A 43 4.10 -24.22 7.32
C LEU A 43 3.51 -24.80 8.63
N LYS A 44 4.08 -25.90 9.15
CA LYS A 44 3.67 -26.45 10.44
C LYS A 44 3.96 -25.50 11.60
N GLN A 45 5.12 -24.85 11.61
CA GLN A 45 5.49 -23.87 12.64
C GLN A 45 4.56 -22.63 12.60
N TRP A 46 4.17 -22.19 11.41
CA TRP A 46 3.32 -21.01 11.23
C TRP A 46 1.84 -21.25 11.48
N LYS A 47 1.39 -22.52 11.46
CA LYS A 47 -0.02 -22.91 11.60
C LYS A 47 -0.74 -22.28 12.79
N ASN A 48 -0.03 -22.07 13.90
CA ASN A 48 -0.61 -21.56 15.15
C ASN A 48 -0.24 -20.11 15.44
N LEU A 49 0.39 -19.40 14.49
CA LEU A 49 0.68 -17.99 14.65
C LEU A 49 -0.60 -17.14 14.59
N SER A 50 -0.62 -16.03 15.33
CA SER A 50 -1.64 -15.01 15.09
C SER A 50 -1.46 -14.39 13.71
N TYR A 51 -2.49 -13.72 13.19
CA TYR A 51 -2.42 -13.03 11.91
C TYR A 51 -1.21 -12.09 11.85
N GLU A 52 -1.00 -11.28 12.89
CA GLU A 52 0.08 -10.31 12.95
C GLU A 52 1.46 -10.99 12.93
N LYS A 53 1.64 -12.06 13.71
CA LYS A 53 2.91 -12.81 13.72
C LYS A 53 3.19 -13.44 12.36
N LEU A 54 2.18 -14.03 11.73
CA LEU A 54 2.28 -14.60 10.39
C LEU A 54 2.63 -13.53 9.36
N ALA A 55 1.99 -12.35 9.42
CA ALA A 55 2.28 -11.23 8.54
C ALA A 55 3.74 -10.76 8.67
N VAL A 56 4.29 -10.68 9.89
CA VAL A 56 5.70 -10.36 10.12
C VAL A 56 6.63 -11.38 9.45
N GLU A 57 6.37 -12.68 9.64
CA GLU A 57 7.18 -13.73 9.01
C GLU A 57 7.14 -13.64 7.48
N ILE A 58 5.98 -13.46 6.88
CA ILE A 58 5.83 -13.37 5.43
C ILE A 58 6.48 -12.10 4.89
N ILE A 59 6.21 -10.93 5.48
CA ILE A 59 6.76 -9.65 5.01
C ILE A 59 8.28 -9.63 5.12
N SER A 60 8.86 -10.25 6.17
CA SER A 60 10.30 -10.32 6.35
C SER A 60 11.02 -11.05 5.21
N LEU A 61 10.37 -12.01 4.56
CA LEU A 61 10.93 -12.71 3.40
C LEU A 61 11.16 -11.79 2.19
N PHE A 62 10.38 -10.72 2.08
CA PHE A 62 10.40 -9.80 0.95
C PHE A 62 11.09 -8.47 1.26
N SER A 63 11.03 -7.99 2.50
CA SER A 63 11.56 -6.67 2.86
C SER A 63 13.09 -6.62 2.98
N GLY A 64 13.79 -7.78 2.97
CA GLY A 64 15.24 -7.85 3.14
C GLY A 64 15.68 -7.14 4.42
N ASP A 65 16.76 -6.36 4.34
CA ASP A 65 17.33 -5.63 5.47
C ASP A 65 16.70 -4.23 5.70
N CYS A 66 15.60 -3.93 5.00
CA CYS A 66 14.92 -2.61 5.11
C CYS A 66 14.39 -2.37 6.52
N PHE A 67 13.90 -3.42 7.17
CA PHE A 67 13.35 -3.39 8.53
C PHE A 67 13.91 -4.54 9.36
N THR A 68 14.20 -4.26 10.62
CA THR A 68 14.43 -5.30 11.61
C THR A 68 13.12 -6.04 11.92
N LYS A 69 13.20 -7.24 12.47
CA LYS A 69 12.01 -8.01 12.88
C LYS A 69 11.16 -7.27 13.93
N SER A 70 11.80 -6.53 14.81
CA SER A 70 11.14 -5.67 15.79
C SER A 70 10.36 -4.54 15.12
N GLU A 71 10.96 -3.86 14.15
CA GLU A 71 10.30 -2.80 13.37
C GLU A 71 9.13 -3.31 12.54
N LEU A 72 9.27 -4.49 11.92
CA LEU A 72 8.16 -5.14 11.23
C LEU A 72 7.02 -5.50 12.18
N SER A 73 7.33 -5.98 13.37
CA SER A 73 6.32 -6.27 14.40
C SER A 73 5.56 -5.01 14.78
N GLU A 74 6.25 -3.90 15.06
CA GLU A 74 5.64 -2.60 15.34
C GLU A 74 4.72 -2.14 14.20
N ILE A 75 5.24 -2.14 12.95
CA ILE A 75 4.49 -1.78 11.74
C ILE A 75 3.22 -2.61 11.61
N VAL A 76 3.32 -3.93 11.72
CA VAL A 76 2.20 -4.86 11.51
C VAL A 76 1.15 -4.73 12.61
N TYR A 77 1.57 -4.69 13.88
CA TYR A 77 0.64 -4.54 14.99
C TYR A 77 -0.12 -3.21 14.95
N GLU A 78 0.56 -2.10 14.67
CA GLU A 78 -0.09 -0.80 14.48
C GLU A 78 -1.04 -0.80 13.27
N SER A 79 -0.65 -1.43 12.16
CA SER A 79 -1.47 -1.47 10.94
C SER A 79 -2.80 -2.16 11.14
N TYR A 80 -2.80 -3.26 11.90
CA TYR A 80 -4.00 -4.07 12.10
C TYR A 80 -4.75 -3.78 13.41
N SER A 81 -4.29 -2.82 14.21
CA SER A 81 -4.95 -2.44 15.48
C SER A 81 -6.37 -1.91 15.28
N GLY A 82 -6.63 -1.21 14.17
CA GLY A 82 -7.93 -0.66 13.80
C GLY A 82 -8.89 -1.63 13.12
N PHE A 83 -8.53 -2.91 12.95
CA PHE A 83 -9.40 -3.91 12.32
C PHE A 83 -10.44 -4.41 13.33
N HIS A 84 -11.69 -4.49 12.89
CA HIS A 84 -12.84 -4.77 13.76
C HIS A 84 -12.96 -6.24 14.19
N HIS A 85 -12.36 -7.18 13.44
CA HIS A 85 -12.41 -8.61 13.77
C HIS A 85 -11.07 -9.11 14.33
N LYS A 86 -11.12 -9.95 15.39
CA LYS A 86 -9.93 -10.48 16.07
C LYS A 86 -8.98 -11.23 15.10
N LEU A 87 -9.53 -12.03 14.20
CA LEU A 87 -8.76 -12.79 13.21
C LEU A 87 -8.33 -11.94 11.99
N LYS A 88 -8.72 -10.68 11.89
CA LYS A 88 -8.51 -9.75 10.76
C LYS A 88 -9.15 -10.22 9.45
N SER A 89 -8.89 -11.44 9.02
CA SER A 89 -9.45 -12.09 7.83
C SER A 89 -9.95 -13.49 8.19
N PRO A 90 -11.13 -13.62 8.85
CA PRO A 90 -11.67 -14.92 9.19
C PRO A 90 -12.03 -15.73 7.95
N LEU A 91 -11.81 -17.04 8.02
CA LEU A 91 -12.21 -18.00 7.01
C LEU A 91 -13.51 -18.68 7.48
N ILE A 92 -14.62 -18.38 6.83
CA ILE A 92 -15.94 -18.88 7.17
C ILE A 92 -16.29 -20.05 6.26
N LYS A 93 -16.58 -21.22 6.86
CA LYS A 93 -17.07 -22.39 6.14
C LYS A 93 -18.56 -22.20 5.86
N LEU A 94 -18.98 -22.28 4.59
CA LEU A 94 -20.40 -22.30 4.20
C LEU A 94 -20.91 -23.72 4.07
N GLU A 95 -20.19 -24.56 3.32
CA GLU A 95 -20.54 -25.93 2.99
C GLU A 95 -19.26 -26.78 2.96
N ASP A 96 -19.38 -28.07 2.69
CA ASP A 96 -18.21 -28.91 2.50
C ASP A 96 -17.39 -28.45 1.29
N ASN A 97 -16.11 -28.19 1.56
CA ASN A 97 -15.14 -27.65 0.60
C ASN A 97 -15.46 -26.23 0.05
N HIS A 98 -16.39 -25.50 0.68
CA HIS A 98 -16.75 -24.14 0.29
C HIS A 98 -16.50 -23.16 1.44
N TYR A 99 -15.62 -22.20 1.23
CA TYR A 99 -15.18 -21.26 2.26
C TYR A 99 -15.19 -19.83 1.72
N PHE A 100 -15.52 -18.88 2.61
CA PHE A 100 -15.34 -17.46 2.37
C PHE A 100 -14.20 -16.90 3.24
N LEU A 101 -13.24 -16.22 2.60
CA LEU A 101 -12.26 -15.40 3.28
C LEU A 101 -12.79 -13.97 3.35
N GLU A 102 -13.14 -13.51 4.55
CA GLU A 102 -13.68 -12.17 4.75
C GLU A 102 -12.55 -11.12 4.78
N LEU A 103 -12.59 -10.17 3.86
CA LEU A 103 -11.56 -9.13 3.71
C LEU A 103 -12.10 -7.71 3.96
N PHE A 104 -13.23 -7.58 4.66
CA PHE A 104 -13.91 -6.30 4.89
C PHE A 104 -13.88 -5.83 6.36
N HIS A 105 -12.96 -6.35 7.16
CA HIS A 105 -12.86 -6.00 8.59
C HIS A 105 -11.91 -4.83 8.87
N GLY A 106 -11.36 -4.20 7.84
CA GLY A 106 -10.53 -3.01 7.98
C GLY A 106 -11.34 -1.72 8.15
N PRO A 107 -10.66 -0.58 8.40
CA PRO A 107 -11.32 0.68 8.75
C PRO A 107 -12.19 1.27 7.65
N THR A 108 -11.94 0.96 6.37
CA THR A 108 -12.79 1.41 5.25
C THR A 108 -13.70 0.32 4.70
N LEU A 109 -13.67 -0.87 5.30
CA LEU A 109 -14.44 -2.06 4.91
C LEU A 109 -14.06 -2.59 3.51
N ALA A 110 -12.91 -2.19 2.98
CA ALA A 110 -12.38 -2.67 1.71
C ALA A 110 -11.15 -3.56 1.93
N PHE A 111 -10.96 -4.59 1.10
CA PHE A 111 -9.78 -5.45 1.17
C PHE A 111 -8.46 -4.68 1.01
N LYS A 112 -8.50 -3.52 0.40
CA LYS A 112 -7.36 -2.61 0.23
C LYS A 112 -6.75 -2.15 1.55
N ASP A 113 -7.51 -2.14 2.63
CA ASP A 113 -7.02 -1.79 3.96
C ASP A 113 -5.85 -2.66 4.40
N PHE A 114 -5.85 -3.95 4.04
CA PHE A 114 -4.78 -4.87 4.41
C PHE A 114 -3.40 -4.41 3.94
N ALA A 115 -3.31 -3.96 2.71
CA ALA A 115 -2.05 -3.46 2.14
C ALA A 115 -1.78 -2.00 2.52
N MET A 116 -2.80 -1.13 2.42
CA MET A 116 -2.61 0.31 2.61
C MET A 116 -2.18 0.68 4.02
N GLN A 117 -2.72 0.03 5.05
CA GLN A 117 -2.31 0.29 6.43
C GLN A 117 -0.83 -0.06 6.64
N VAL A 118 -0.37 -1.21 6.12
CA VAL A 118 1.03 -1.63 6.23
C VAL A 118 1.96 -0.71 5.45
N ILE A 119 1.61 -0.40 4.20
CA ILE A 119 2.41 0.49 3.34
C ILE A 119 2.58 1.87 3.99
N ALA A 120 1.51 2.46 4.52
CA ALA A 120 1.58 3.77 5.16
C ALA A 120 2.54 3.78 6.37
N LYS A 121 2.54 2.72 7.19
CA LYS A 121 3.47 2.58 8.32
C LYS A 121 4.91 2.35 7.87
N MET A 122 5.12 1.58 6.79
CA MET A 122 6.45 1.40 6.18
C MET A 122 6.99 2.74 5.65
N PHE A 123 6.17 3.53 4.96
CA PHE A 123 6.54 4.89 4.53
C PHE A 123 6.90 5.77 5.73
N ALA A 124 6.04 5.85 6.75
CA ALA A 124 6.29 6.63 7.93
C ALA A 124 7.65 6.30 8.58
N LYS A 125 7.96 5.00 8.71
CA LYS A 125 9.21 4.52 9.32
C LYS A 125 10.43 4.87 8.47
N THR A 126 10.38 4.61 7.16
CA THR A 126 11.53 4.84 6.26
C THR A 126 11.78 6.32 6.00
N LEU A 127 10.73 7.12 5.87
CA LEU A 127 10.85 8.57 5.67
C LEU A 127 11.42 9.27 6.89
N ARG A 128 11.02 8.86 8.10
CA ARG A 128 11.61 9.36 9.34
C ARG A 128 13.11 9.05 9.43
N LYS A 129 13.51 7.79 9.10
CA LYS A 129 14.94 7.42 9.10
C LYS A 129 15.77 8.26 8.12
N LYS A 130 15.19 8.65 7.00
CA LYS A 130 15.87 9.41 5.94
C LYS A 130 15.67 10.93 6.05
N ASN A 131 14.85 11.40 6.99
CA ASN A 131 14.41 12.79 7.12
C ASN A 131 13.86 13.36 5.81
N LEU A 132 13.00 12.60 5.14
CA LEU A 132 12.42 12.96 3.84
C LEU A 132 10.91 13.20 3.95
N ASN A 133 10.41 14.09 3.11
CA ASN A 133 8.99 14.30 2.86
C ASN A 133 8.68 13.92 1.42
N ILE A 134 7.52 13.31 1.17
CA ILE A 134 7.08 12.92 -0.17
C ILE A 134 5.65 13.35 -0.45
N ASN A 135 5.35 13.48 -1.74
CA ASN A 135 3.99 13.63 -2.24
C ASN A 135 3.57 12.34 -2.93
N ILE A 136 2.44 11.78 -2.52
CA ILE A 136 1.82 10.61 -3.17
C ILE A 136 0.63 11.11 -3.97
N ILE A 137 0.60 10.79 -5.25
CA ILE A 137 -0.52 11.11 -6.14
C ILE A 137 -1.11 9.80 -6.64
N THR A 138 -2.41 9.61 -6.50
CA THR A 138 -3.09 8.39 -6.91
C THR A 138 -4.41 8.69 -7.60
N ALA A 139 -4.79 7.83 -8.55
CA ALA A 139 -6.13 7.78 -9.12
C ALA A 139 -6.91 6.62 -8.49
N THR A 140 -8.20 6.82 -8.28
CA THR A 140 -9.06 5.82 -7.67
C THR A 140 -10.41 5.70 -8.36
N SER A 141 -10.95 4.48 -8.38
CA SER A 141 -12.35 4.21 -8.70
C SER A 141 -13.24 4.10 -7.44
N GLY A 142 -12.69 4.39 -6.26
CA GLY A 142 -13.40 4.41 -4.98
C GLY A 142 -12.59 3.81 -3.82
N ASP A 143 -12.57 2.50 -3.66
CA ASP A 143 -12.01 1.79 -2.50
C ASP A 143 -10.53 2.07 -2.24
N THR A 144 -9.71 2.12 -3.29
CA THR A 144 -8.28 2.39 -3.14
C THR A 144 -8.02 3.78 -2.55
N GLY A 145 -8.78 4.78 -3.01
CA GLY A 145 -8.68 6.15 -2.48
C GLY A 145 -9.13 6.23 -1.04
N SER A 146 -10.24 5.59 -0.69
CA SER A 146 -10.74 5.54 0.70
C SER A 146 -9.72 4.91 1.63
N ALA A 147 -9.16 3.75 1.26
CA ALA A 147 -8.14 3.06 2.03
C ALA A 147 -6.83 3.88 2.14
N ALA A 148 -6.41 4.56 1.05
CA ALA A 148 -5.24 5.42 1.07
C ALA A 148 -5.42 6.62 2.00
N VAL A 149 -6.54 7.33 1.90
CA VAL A 149 -6.86 8.46 2.79
C VAL A 149 -6.81 8.02 4.24
N GLU A 150 -7.49 6.93 4.58
CA GLU A 150 -7.52 6.40 5.94
C GLU A 150 -6.12 6.04 6.46
N ALA A 151 -5.30 5.39 5.63
CA ALA A 151 -3.96 4.94 6.02
C ALA A 151 -2.96 6.08 6.17
N PHE A 152 -3.01 7.09 5.29
CA PHE A 152 -2.00 8.15 5.25
C PHE A 152 -2.39 9.44 5.99
N LYS A 153 -3.64 9.61 6.42
CA LYS A 153 -4.11 10.83 7.11
C LYS A 153 -3.30 11.23 8.35
N SER A 154 -2.61 10.30 8.99
CA SER A 154 -1.80 10.53 10.18
C SER A 154 -0.29 10.44 9.92
N VAL A 155 0.15 10.36 8.66
CA VAL A 155 1.57 10.24 8.30
C VAL A 155 2.13 11.61 7.96
N SER A 156 2.81 12.23 8.91
CA SER A 156 3.26 13.63 8.83
C SER A 156 4.23 13.93 7.68
N ASN A 157 5.00 12.93 7.24
CA ASN A 157 5.99 13.09 6.17
C ASN A 157 5.44 12.77 4.77
N VAL A 158 4.12 12.61 4.63
CA VAL A 158 3.46 12.31 3.37
C VAL A 158 2.34 13.30 3.12
N ASN A 159 2.31 13.93 1.95
CA ASN A 159 1.12 14.58 1.42
C ASN A 159 0.47 13.64 0.41
N LEU A 160 -0.80 13.34 0.60
CA LEU A 160 -1.57 12.45 -0.26
C LEU A 160 -2.55 13.25 -1.13
N TYR A 161 -2.49 13.05 -2.44
CA TYR A 161 -3.40 13.63 -3.41
C TYR A 161 -4.16 12.53 -4.14
N VAL A 162 -5.49 12.52 -4.01
CA VAL A 162 -6.36 11.50 -4.58
C VAL A 162 -7.24 12.09 -5.66
N LEU A 163 -7.16 11.57 -6.88
CA LEU A 163 -8.00 11.92 -8.01
C LEU A 163 -9.09 10.87 -8.20
N TYR A 164 -10.35 11.28 -8.30
CA TYR A 164 -11.46 10.38 -8.55
C TYR A 164 -12.41 10.93 -9.62
N PRO A 165 -13.10 10.07 -10.40
CA PRO A 165 -14.01 10.53 -11.45
C PRO A 165 -15.30 11.08 -10.84
N HIS A 166 -15.63 12.33 -11.18
CA HIS A 166 -16.80 13.03 -10.66
C HIS A 166 -18.09 12.27 -10.96
N LYS A 167 -18.93 12.05 -9.94
CA LYS A 167 -20.20 11.30 -10.02
C LYS A 167 -20.10 9.85 -10.52
N ARG A 168 -18.89 9.25 -10.55
CA ARG A 168 -18.68 7.88 -11.02
C ARG A 168 -18.14 6.93 -9.94
N ILE A 169 -18.23 7.34 -8.68
CA ILE A 169 -17.98 6.52 -7.49
C ILE A 169 -19.21 6.58 -6.58
N SER A 170 -19.34 5.63 -5.65
CA SER A 170 -20.46 5.64 -4.72
C SER A 170 -20.38 6.82 -3.75
N GLN A 171 -21.52 7.22 -3.21
CA GLN A 171 -21.58 8.30 -2.22
C GLN A 171 -20.79 7.96 -0.94
N ILE A 172 -20.78 6.68 -0.55
CA ILE A 172 -20.07 6.20 0.63
C ILE A 172 -18.57 6.36 0.40
N GLN A 173 -18.02 5.84 -0.71
CA GLN A 173 -16.61 5.98 -1.07
C GLN A 173 -16.18 7.45 -1.13
N ARG A 174 -17.01 8.30 -1.76
CA ARG A 174 -16.73 9.75 -1.80
C ARG A 174 -16.65 10.34 -0.40
N LYS A 175 -17.64 10.04 0.47
CA LYS A 175 -17.64 10.54 1.84
C LYS A 175 -16.43 10.05 2.64
N GLN A 176 -16.07 8.78 2.55
CA GLN A 176 -14.88 8.24 3.21
C GLN A 176 -13.61 9.03 2.87
N MET A 177 -13.47 9.49 1.63
CA MET A 177 -12.33 10.30 1.22
C MET A 177 -12.46 11.79 1.61
N THR A 178 -13.65 12.39 1.42
CA THR A 178 -13.83 13.85 1.50
C THR A 178 -14.19 14.36 2.89
N THR A 179 -14.53 13.51 3.84
CA THR A 179 -14.81 13.88 5.24
C THR A 179 -13.60 13.76 6.16
N SER A 180 -12.45 13.39 5.62
CA SER A 180 -11.19 13.42 6.38
C SER A 180 -10.80 14.88 6.64
N ASN A 181 -10.55 15.23 7.91
CA ASN A 181 -10.06 16.55 8.32
C ASN A 181 -8.52 16.60 8.37
N ALA A 182 -7.84 15.71 7.67
CA ALA A 182 -6.39 15.63 7.68
C ALA A 182 -5.77 16.72 6.78
N ASN A 183 -4.85 17.50 7.33
CA ASN A 183 -4.21 18.62 6.62
C ASN A 183 -3.26 18.17 5.50
N ASN A 184 -2.85 16.90 5.52
CA ASN A 184 -1.94 16.31 4.54
C ASN A 184 -2.65 15.55 3.42
N VAL A 185 -3.98 15.66 3.30
CA VAL A 185 -4.78 14.95 2.29
C VAL A 185 -5.55 15.93 1.42
N GLY A 186 -5.32 15.86 0.10
CA GLY A 186 -6.11 16.55 -0.92
C GLY A 186 -6.91 15.56 -1.77
N VAL A 187 -8.22 15.80 -1.95
CA VAL A 187 -9.11 14.92 -2.72
C VAL A 187 -9.77 15.73 -3.85
N PHE A 188 -9.56 15.30 -5.10
CA PHE A 188 -9.92 16.07 -6.28
C PHE A 188 -10.89 15.29 -7.18
N ALA A 189 -12.02 15.90 -7.48
CA ALA A 189 -12.99 15.37 -8.44
C ALA A 189 -12.60 15.78 -9.87
N VAL A 190 -12.36 14.81 -10.74
CA VAL A 190 -12.02 15.02 -12.15
C VAL A 190 -13.27 14.84 -13.01
N GLN A 191 -13.57 15.80 -13.90
CA GLN A 191 -14.64 15.67 -14.89
C GLN A 191 -14.19 14.69 -15.99
N GLY A 192 -14.49 13.40 -15.83
CA GLY A 192 -14.04 12.34 -16.72
C GLY A 192 -14.28 10.94 -16.15
N THR A 193 -13.55 10.00 -16.67
CA THR A 193 -13.55 8.60 -16.27
C THR A 193 -12.41 8.30 -15.29
N PHE A 194 -12.34 7.06 -14.81
CA PHE A 194 -11.17 6.59 -14.03
C PHE A 194 -9.89 6.58 -14.89
N ASP A 195 -10.00 6.25 -16.17
CA ASP A 195 -8.87 6.25 -17.09
C ASP A 195 -8.32 7.67 -17.30
N ASP A 196 -9.18 8.70 -17.33
CA ASP A 196 -8.76 10.09 -17.38
C ASP A 196 -7.97 10.48 -16.10
N CYS A 197 -8.45 10.05 -14.93
CA CYS A 197 -7.70 10.25 -13.69
C CYS A 197 -6.32 9.58 -13.74
N GLN A 198 -6.24 8.35 -14.25
CA GLN A 198 -4.97 7.65 -14.42
C GLN A 198 -4.04 8.34 -15.42
N ALA A 199 -4.59 8.84 -16.52
CA ALA A 199 -3.81 9.57 -17.54
C ALA A 199 -3.18 10.83 -16.94
N ILE A 200 -3.93 11.58 -16.11
CA ILE A 200 -3.40 12.75 -15.39
C ILE A 200 -2.25 12.34 -14.46
N VAL A 201 -2.41 11.29 -13.65
CA VAL A 201 -1.36 10.81 -12.75
C VAL A 201 -0.11 10.41 -13.54
N LYS A 202 -0.26 9.64 -14.62
CA LYS A 202 0.87 9.24 -15.48
C LYS A 202 1.56 10.44 -16.11
N GLY A 203 0.79 11.43 -16.58
CA GLY A 203 1.33 12.67 -17.15
C GLY A 203 2.15 13.47 -16.13
N LEU A 204 1.68 13.57 -14.89
CA LEU A 204 2.43 14.22 -13.80
C LEU A 204 3.75 13.50 -13.50
N PHE A 205 3.78 12.16 -13.49
CA PHE A 205 5.03 11.42 -13.33
C PHE A 205 6.01 11.69 -14.49
N CYS A 206 5.54 11.72 -15.73
CA CYS A 206 6.38 12.05 -16.87
C CYS A 206 6.99 13.46 -16.75
N LEU A 207 6.21 14.45 -16.31
CA LEU A 207 6.69 15.83 -16.12
C LEU A 207 7.76 15.93 -15.03
N LEU A 208 7.61 15.18 -13.92
CA LEU A 208 8.58 15.16 -12.83
C LEU A 208 9.91 14.52 -13.24
N TYR A 209 9.91 13.57 -14.17
CA TYR A 209 11.13 12.96 -14.70
C TYR A 209 11.81 13.80 -15.81
N THR A 210 11.09 14.72 -16.45
CA THR A 210 11.61 15.56 -17.55
C THR A 210 11.95 16.98 -17.12
N SER A 211 11.52 17.44 -15.95
CA SER A 211 11.92 18.73 -15.40
C SER A 211 13.32 18.61 -14.79
N PRO A 212 14.26 19.52 -15.11
CA PRO A 212 15.51 19.63 -14.37
C PRO A 212 15.19 19.88 -12.90
N SER A 213 15.84 19.16 -12.01
CA SER A 213 15.72 19.36 -10.57
C SER A 213 16.02 20.84 -10.27
N PRO A 214 15.23 21.54 -9.44
CA PRO A 214 15.58 22.91 -9.05
C PRO A 214 16.72 22.94 -8.01
N ARG A 215 17.69 22.06 -8.16
CA ARG A 215 18.92 21.98 -7.38
C ARG A 215 20.11 22.03 -8.32
N ASP A 216 20.36 23.20 -8.83
CA ASP A 216 21.68 23.69 -9.27
C ASP A 216 21.74 25.18 -8.95
#